data_a2a58d57590675253c58a5ce4119e402
#
_entry.id   a2a58d57590675253c58a5ce4119e402
#
_cell.length_a   1.000
_cell.length_b   1.000
_cell.length_c   1.000
_cell.angle_alpha   90.00
_cell.angle_beta   90.00
_cell.angle_gamma   90.00
#
_symmetry.space_group_name_H-M   'P 1'
#
loop_
_entity.id
_entity.type
_entity.pdbx_description
1 polymer ?
#
loop_
_entity_poly.entity_id
_entity_poly.type
_entity_poly.pdbx_seq_one_letter_code
_entity_poly.pdbx_strand_id
1 'polypeptide(L)'
;DFCLSRGLGDVYKRQAMIRVDMSEYMEKHSVSKMIGSPPGYVGYEEGGQLSEKVRRNPYSVILFDEIEKAHPDVFNILLQVLDDGHITDAQGRKVDFKQTIIIMTSNAGAQMIMEPKHLGFMSGDTEKRDYERMKSGVMEEVRRMFKPEFLNRIDEIMVFHSLNKENIRKIVTILLKNLEKRCQEQLDIILKVTGAAKDLIADAGFDSKYGARPLRRAIQTKIEDEMATEILEGRIKAGDTVQVKVKDKKIYFEVKDAEKA
;
A
#
# COMPACT_ATOMS: atom_id res chain seq x y z
N ASP A 1 27.17 -10.07 -10.12
CA ASP A 1 26.03 -10.72 -10.81
C ASP A 1 24.77 -10.88 -9.96
N PHE A 2 24.88 -10.79 -8.63
CA PHE A 2 23.73 -10.96 -7.73
C PHE A 2 22.87 -9.68 -7.56
N CYS A 3 23.37 -8.51 -7.88
CA CYS A 3 22.65 -7.22 -7.78
C CYS A 3 21.74 -6.92 -8.98
N LEU A 4 22.09 -7.41 -10.17
CA LEU A 4 21.29 -7.22 -11.39
C LEU A 4 20.01 -8.06 -11.38
N SER A 5 20.03 -9.24 -10.73
CA SER A 5 18.84 -10.10 -10.62
C SER A 5 17.74 -9.54 -9.71
N ARG A 6 18.08 -8.72 -8.70
CA ARG A 6 17.09 -8.10 -7.80
C ARG A 6 16.28 -6.98 -8.49
N GLY A 7 16.93 -6.16 -9.32
CA GLY A 7 16.25 -5.09 -10.05
C GLY A 7 15.30 -5.62 -11.12
N LEU A 8 15.74 -6.62 -11.89
CA LEU A 8 14.92 -7.28 -12.91
C LEU A 8 13.77 -8.09 -12.28
N GLY A 9 14.01 -8.76 -11.16
CA GLY A 9 12.98 -9.50 -10.45
C GLY A 9 11.86 -8.61 -9.91
N ASP A 10 12.15 -7.40 -9.43
CA ASP A 10 11.16 -6.46 -8.92
C ASP A 10 10.35 -5.81 -10.05
N VAL A 11 10.97 -5.51 -11.19
CA VAL A 11 10.27 -5.00 -12.39
C VAL A 11 9.36 -6.08 -12.96
N TYR A 12 9.83 -7.33 -13.06
CA TYR A 12 9.03 -8.46 -13.54
C TYR A 12 7.85 -8.78 -12.61
N LYS A 13 8.08 -8.75 -11.28
CA LYS A 13 7.02 -8.95 -10.28
C LYS A 13 5.95 -7.86 -10.31
N ARG A 14 6.33 -6.59 -10.56
CA ARG A 14 5.37 -5.49 -10.69
C ARG A 14 4.53 -5.57 -11.95
N GLN A 15 5.08 -6.09 -13.03
CA GLN A 15 4.34 -6.30 -14.29
C GLN A 15 3.29 -7.43 -14.17
N ALA A 16 3.50 -8.38 -13.28
CA ALA A 16 2.57 -9.49 -13.03
C ALA A 16 1.51 -9.16 -11.97
N MET A 17 1.46 -7.93 -11.42
CA MET A 17 0.44 -7.52 -10.46
C MET A 17 -0.73 -6.82 -11.15
N ILE A 18 -1.92 -7.41 -11.00
CA ILE A 18 -3.19 -6.86 -11.46
C ILE A 18 -3.89 -6.23 -10.25
N ARG A 19 -3.92 -4.91 -10.19
CA ARG A 19 -4.67 -4.20 -9.15
C ARG A 19 -6.05 -3.84 -9.65
N VAL A 20 -7.06 -4.11 -8.82
CA VAL A 20 -8.46 -3.82 -9.06
C VAL A 20 -9.01 -3.08 -7.83
N ASP A 21 -9.39 -1.83 -7.99
CA ASP A 21 -10.00 -1.01 -6.94
C ASP A 21 -11.51 -1.28 -6.92
N MET A 22 -12.02 -1.79 -5.80
CA MET A 22 -13.43 -2.15 -5.68
C MET A 22 -14.36 -0.94 -5.59
N SER A 23 -13.82 0.26 -5.38
CA SER A 23 -14.61 1.51 -5.47
C SER A 23 -15.19 1.73 -6.87
N GLU A 24 -14.56 1.17 -7.92
CA GLU A 24 -15.06 1.23 -9.30
C GLU A 24 -16.18 0.21 -9.57
N TYR A 25 -16.40 -0.74 -8.65
CA TYR A 25 -17.33 -1.88 -8.79
C TYR A 25 -18.45 -1.85 -7.75
N MET A 26 -18.87 -0.67 -7.33
CA MET A 26 -19.95 -0.47 -6.36
C MET A 26 -21.33 -0.70 -6.97
N GLU A 27 -21.48 -0.55 -8.27
CA GLU A 27 -22.76 -0.63 -8.96
C GLU A 27 -22.90 -1.93 -9.74
N LYS A 28 -24.13 -2.42 -9.89
CA LYS A 28 -24.43 -3.70 -10.56
C LYS A 28 -23.87 -3.79 -11.99
N HIS A 29 -23.96 -2.71 -12.75
CA HIS A 29 -23.45 -2.69 -14.14
C HIS A 29 -21.92 -2.71 -14.21
N SER A 30 -21.23 -2.37 -13.13
CA SER A 30 -19.76 -2.41 -13.09
C SER A 30 -19.20 -3.83 -13.10
N VAL A 31 -20.03 -4.85 -12.73
CA VAL A 31 -19.66 -6.27 -12.79
C VAL A 31 -19.34 -6.68 -14.23
N SER A 32 -20.07 -6.17 -15.21
CA SER A 32 -19.81 -6.43 -16.63
C SER A 32 -18.46 -5.88 -17.10
N LYS A 33 -17.91 -4.84 -16.46
CA LYS A 33 -16.53 -4.39 -16.74
C LYS A 33 -15.50 -5.43 -16.32
N MET A 34 -15.79 -6.23 -15.29
CA MET A 34 -14.86 -7.24 -14.77
C MET A 34 -14.76 -8.46 -15.67
N ILE A 35 -15.91 -9.02 -16.10
CA ILE A 35 -15.99 -10.28 -16.84
C ILE A 35 -16.45 -10.11 -18.30
N GLY A 36 -16.84 -8.89 -18.70
CA GLY A 36 -17.36 -8.55 -20.03
C GLY A 36 -18.85 -8.30 -20.04
N SER A 37 -19.32 -7.57 -21.06
CA SER A 37 -20.74 -7.28 -21.30
C SER A 37 -21.41 -8.44 -22.05
N PRO A 38 -22.68 -8.76 -21.76
CA PRO A 38 -23.42 -9.76 -22.53
C PRO A 38 -23.57 -9.35 -24.01
N PRO A 39 -23.83 -10.32 -24.91
CA PRO A 39 -24.09 -10.05 -26.32
C PRO A 39 -25.20 -9.00 -26.49
N GLY A 40 -24.97 -8.03 -27.37
CA GLY A 40 -25.91 -6.94 -27.67
C GLY A 40 -25.77 -5.69 -26.78
N TYR A 41 -24.87 -5.69 -25.80
CA TYR A 41 -24.57 -4.50 -25.00
C TYR A 41 -23.27 -3.84 -25.45
N VAL A 42 -23.17 -2.51 -25.24
CA VAL A 42 -21.95 -1.73 -25.52
C VAL A 42 -20.78 -2.29 -24.71
N GLY A 43 -19.62 -2.48 -25.37
CA GLY A 43 -18.43 -3.05 -24.75
C GLY A 43 -18.31 -4.58 -24.81
N TYR A 44 -19.19 -5.29 -25.52
CA TYR A 44 -19.10 -6.76 -25.68
C TYR A 44 -17.79 -7.20 -26.35
N GLU A 45 -17.30 -6.44 -27.36
CA GLU A 45 -16.07 -6.78 -28.08
C GLU A 45 -14.80 -6.54 -27.25
N GLU A 46 -14.85 -5.64 -26.27
CA GLU A 46 -13.69 -5.27 -25.45
C GLU A 46 -13.33 -6.36 -24.43
N GLY A 47 -14.27 -7.28 -24.11
CA GLY A 47 -14.11 -8.30 -23.08
C GLY A 47 -14.08 -7.72 -21.66
N GLY A 48 -13.94 -8.56 -20.66
CA GLY A 48 -13.82 -8.12 -19.26
C GLY A 48 -12.38 -7.71 -18.90
N GLN A 49 -12.25 -6.62 -18.19
CA GLN A 49 -10.93 -6.09 -17.81
C GLN A 49 -10.11 -7.08 -16.98
N LEU A 50 -10.73 -7.76 -16.02
CA LEU A 50 -10.06 -8.76 -15.20
C LEU A 50 -9.79 -10.03 -16.01
N SER A 51 -10.80 -10.57 -16.69
CA SER A 51 -10.69 -11.80 -17.49
C SER A 51 -9.61 -11.69 -18.55
N GLU A 52 -9.53 -10.58 -19.29
CA GLU A 52 -8.50 -10.37 -20.30
C GLU A 52 -7.09 -10.21 -19.70
N LYS A 53 -6.95 -9.50 -18.57
CA LYS A 53 -5.64 -9.33 -17.90
C LYS A 53 -5.10 -10.67 -17.40
N VAL A 54 -5.96 -11.49 -16.77
CA VAL A 54 -5.57 -12.81 -16.26
C VAL A 54 -5.29 -13.78 -17.41
N ARG A 55 -6.11 -13.79 -18.46
CA ARG A 55 -5.88 -14.62 -19.64
C ARG A 55 -4.54 -14.36 -20.30
N ARG A 56 -4.10 -13.07 -20.34
CA ARG A 56 -2.78 -12.69 -20.88
C ARG A 56 -1.63 -12.99 -19.92
N ASN A 57 -1.89 -12.96 -18.62
CA ASN A 57 -0.89 -13.17 -17.58
C ASN A 57 -1.41 -14.18 -16.54
N PRO A 58 -1.42 -15.48 -16.85
CA PRO A 58 -1.98 -16.51 -15.97
C PRO A 58 -1.23 -16.66 -14.65
N TYR A 59 0.04 -16.34 -14.62
CA TYR A 59 0.89 -16.34 -13.41
C TYR A 59 0.96 -14.93 -12.82
N SER A 60 -0.11 -14.44 -12.22
CA SER A 60 -0.17 -13.08 -11.70
C SER A 60 -0.63 -13.02 -10.25
N VAL A 61 -0.32 -11.91 -9.60
CA VAL A 61 -0.89 -11.54 -8.30
C VAL A 61 -2.03 -10.57 -8.56
N ILE A 62 -3.23 -10.92 -8.09
CA ILE A 62 -4.41 -10.08 -8.22
C ILE A 62 -4.69 -9.45 -6.87
N LEU A 63 -4.67 -8.11 -6.82
CA LEU A 63 -4.98 -7.34 -5.63
C LEU A 63 -6.35 -6.69 -5.79
N PHE A 64 -7.32 -7.14 -5.01
CA PHE A 64 -8.62 -6.47 -4.85
C PHE A 64 -8.54 -5.51 -3.66
N ASP A 65 -8.55 -4.21 -3.95
CA ASP A 65 -8.42 -3.17 -2.92
C ASP A 65 -9.80 -2.70 -2.47
N GLU A 66 -9.99 -2.55 -1.15
CA GLU A 66 -11.25 -2.12 -0.52
C GLU A 66 -12.46 -3.01 -0.87
N ILE A 67 -12.29 -4.34 -0.68
CA ILE A 67 -13.28 -5.36 -1.08
C ILE A 67 -14.67 -5.13 -0.47
N GLU A 68 -14.78 -4.48 0.68
CA GLU A 68 -16.03 -4.14 1.34
C GLU A 68 -16.92 -3.18 0.54
N LYS A 69 -16.35 -2.46 -0.43
CA LYS A 69 -17.08 -1.53 -1.30
C LYS A 69 -17.73 -2.20 -2.51
N ALA A 70 -17.33 -3.43 -2.79
CA ALA A 70 -17.79 -4.15 -3.97
C ALA A 70 -19.29 -4.45 -3.93
N HIS A 71 -19.95 -4.37 -5.09
CA HIS A 71 -21.33 -4.82 -5.23
C HIS A 71 -21.45 -6.33 -4.90
N PRO A 72 -22.56 -6.79 -4.30
CA PRO A 72 -22.78 -8.20 -3.95
C PRO A 72 -22.53 -9.20 -5.11
N ASP A 73 -22.81 -8.81 -6.34
CA ASP A 73 -22.58 -9.68 -7.51
C ASP A 73 -21.09 -9.94 -7.79
N VAL A 74 -20.19 -9.04 -7.34
CA VAL A 74 -18.74 -9.26 -7.42
C VAL A 74 -18.32 -10.44 -6.53
N PHE A 75 -18.94 -10.55 -5.34
CA PHE A 75 -18.65 -11.67 -4.44
C PHE A 75 -19.09 -13.03 -5.05
N ASN A 76 -20.16 -13.05 -5.85
CA ASN A 76 -20.56 -14.27 -6.55
C ASN A 76 -19.49 -14.71 -7.58
N ILE A 77 -18.87 -13.76 -8.28
CA ILE A 77 -17.75 -14.04 -9.20
C ILE A 77 -16.53 -14.52 -8.43
N LEU A 78 -16.19 -13.84 -7.33
CA LEU A 78 -15.06 -14.24 -6.50
C LEU A 78 -15.26 -15.63 -5.89
N LEU A 79 -16.47 -15.97 -5.46
CA LEU A 79 -16.79 -17.33 -4.99
C LEU A 79 -16.53 -18.35 -6.09
N GLN A 80 -16.95 -18.11 -7.33
CA GLN A 80 -16.68 -18.99 -8.44
C GLN A 80 -15.16 -19.14 -8.69
N VAL A 81 -14.41 -18.04 -8.61
CA VAL A 81 -12.94 -18.07 -8.73
C VAL A 81 -12.30 -18.92 -7.62
N LEU A 82 -12.73 -18.71 -6.38
CA LEU A 82 -12.17 -19.40 -5.21
C LEU A 82 -12.55 -20.88 -5.15
N ASP A 83 -13.75 -21.25 -5.63
CA ASP A 83 -14.23 -22.63 -5.63
C ASP A 83 -13.74 -23.44 -6.84
N ASP A 84 -13.96 -22.91 -8.04
CA ASP A 84 -13.72 -23.62 -9.30
C ASP A 84 -12.34 -23.35 -9.87
N GLY A 85 -11.68 -22.27 -9.41
CA GLY A 85 -10.41 -21.79 -9.96
C GLY A 85 -10.52 -21.22 -11.37
N HIS A 86 -11.74 -20.93 -11.84
CA HIS A 86 -11.96 -20.33 -13.15
C HIS A 86 -13.29 -19.55 -13.21
N ILE A 87 -13.39 -18.64 -14.17
CA ILE A 87 -14.64 -17.96 -14.52
C ILE A 87 -14.94 -18.15 -16.00
N THR A 88 -16.20 -18.05 -16.37
CA THR A 88 -16.62 -17.94 -17.77
C THR A 88 -16.90 -16.48 -18.07
N ASP A 89 -16.18 -15.89 -19.02
CA ASP A 89 -16.40 -14.52 -19.44
C ASP A 89 -17.70 -14.37 -20.28
N ALA A 90 -18.08 -13.14 -20.56
CA ALA A 90 -19.30 -12.86 -21.32
C ALA A 90 -19.26 -13.39 -22.78
N GLN A 91 -18.08 -13.75 -23.29
CA GLN A 91 -17.88 -14.34 -24.61
C GLN A 91 -17.91 -15.88 -24.56
N GLY A 92 -18.19 -16.47 -23.39
CA GLY A 92 -18.22 -17.91 -23.19
C GLY A 92 -16.83 -18.55 -23.03
N ARG A 93 -15.77 -17.78 -22.92
CA ARG A 93 -14.40 -18.28 -22.76
C ARG A 93 -14.11 -18.57 -21.29
N LYS A 94 -13.48 -19.70 -21.05
CA LYS A 94 -13.03 -20.10 -19.71
C LYS A 94 -11.70 -19.44 -19.39
N VAL A 95 -11.64 -18.68 -18.30
CA VAL A 95 -10.43 -18.01 -17.81
C VAL A 95 -9.97 -18.69 -16.54
N ASP A 96 -8.75 -19.22 -16.54
CA ASP A 96 -8.18 -20.00 -15.45
C ASP A 96 -7.45 -19.08 -14.46
N PHE A 97 -7.77 -19.21 -13.17
CA PHE A 97 -7.19 -18.48 -12.03
C PHE A 97 -6.34 -19.38 -11.12
N LYS A 98 -6.22 -20.69 -11.41
CA LYS A 98 -5.52 -21.64 -10.53
C LYS A 98 -4.05 -21.29 -10.28
N GLN A 99 -3.45 -20.56 -11.19
CA GLN A 99 -2.05 -20.13 -11.10
C GLN A 99 -1.90 -18.69 -10.60
N THR A 100 -2.99 -18.08 -10.12
CA THR A 100 -2.96 -16.70 -9.56
C THR A 100 -2.92 -16.72 -8.05
N ILE A 101 -2.30 -15.68 -7.47
CA ILE A 101 -2.39 -15.39 -6.04
C ILE A 101 -3.39 -14.25 -5.87
N ILE A 102 -4.43 -14.49 -5.10
CA ILE A 102 -5.47 -13.49 -4.84
C ILE A 102 -5.23 -12.86 -3.48
N ILE A 103 -5.09 -11.54 -3.46
CA ILE A 103 -4.94 -10.74 -2.25
C ILE A 103 -6.13 -9.78 -2.19
N MET A 104 -6.79 -9.73 -1.06
CA MET A 104 -7.91 -8.82 -0.81
C MET A 104 -7.57 -7.91 0.36
N THR A 105 -7.78 -6.61 0.24
CA THR A 105 -7.65 -5.66 1.34
C THR A 105 -9.01 -5.14 1.78
N SER A 106 -9.17 -4.88 3.07
CA SER A 106 -10.39 -4.31 3.62
C SER A 106 -10.06 -3.39 4.79
N ASN A 107 -10.88 -2.35 4.96
CA ASN A 107 -10.89 -1.47 6.12
C ASN A 107 -11.92 -1.91 7.18
N ALA A 108 -12.45 -3.14 7.07
CA ALA A 108 -13.38 -3.69 8.05
C ALA A 108 -12.78 -3.66 9.47
N GLY A 109 -13.55 -3.20 10.44
CA GLY A 109 -13.11 -3.11 11.84
C GLY A 109 -12.06 -2.03 12.13
N ALA A 110 -11.78 -1.09 11.22
CA ALA A 110 -10.81 -0.01 11.44
C ALA A 110 -11.10 0.81 12.71
N GLN A 111 -12.37 0.99 13.06
CA GLN A 111 -12.77 1.70 14.29
C GLN A 111 -12.33 0.95 15.56
N MET A 112 -12.34 -0.39 15.54
CA MET A 112 -11.90 -1.23 16.67
C MET A 112 -10.38 -1.11 16.90
N ILE A 113 -9.63 -0.79 15.86
CA ILE A 113 -8.17 -0.59 15.93
C ILE A 113 -7.85 0.78 16.50
N MET A 114 -8.69 1.80 16.23
CA MET A 114 -8.43 3.19 16.62
C MET A 114 -8.88 3.52 18.04
N GLU A 115 -9.83 2.78 18.61
CA GLU A 115 -10.31 2.95 19.99
C GLU A 115 -9.87 1.78 20.87
N PRO A 116 -8.62 1.75 21.35
CA PRO A 116 -8.27 0.81 22.42
C PRO A 116 -9.06 1.24 23.65
N LYS A 117 -10.11 0.50 23.99
CA LYS A 117 -10.80 0.64 25.27
C LYS A 117 -9.81 0.26 26.37
N HIS A 118 -9.12 1.25 26.92
CA HIS A 118 -8.36 1.13 28.15
C HIS A 118 -9.34 0.86 29.31
N LEU A 119 -9.64 -0.38 29.54
CA LEU A 119 -10.32 -0.83 30.75
C LEU A 119 -9.35 -1.73 31.53
N GLY A 120 -8.73 -1.14 32.56
CA GLY A 120 -8.14 -1.88 33.67
C GLY A 120 -6.62 -1.97 33.70
N PHE A 121 -6.10 -1.41 34.77
CA PHE A 121 -4.75 -1.58 35.27
C PHE A 121 -4.39 -3.07 35.45
N MET A 122 -3.43 -3.59 34.69
CA MET A 122 -2.57 -4.71 35.12
C MET A 122 -1.34 -4.82 34.26
N SER A 123 -0.20 -4.84 34.90
CA SER A 123 1.14 -4.92 34.33
C SER A 123 1.46 -6.32 33.76
N GLY A 124 2.22 -6.36 32.65
CA GLY A 124 2.87 -7.57 32.15
C GLY A 124 2.00 -8.39 31.18
N ASP A 125 2.47 -8.61 29.96
CA ASP A 125 1.81 -9.28 28.83
C ASP A 125 0.66 -8.52 28.11
N THR A 126 0.63 -7.20 28.24
CA THR A 126 -0.49 -6.38 27.74
C THR A 126 -0.56 -6.33 26.22
N GLU A 127 0.56 -6.20 25.53
CA GLU A 127 0.56 -6.02 24.05
C GLU A 127 -0.02 -7.23 23.28
N LYS A 128 0.32 -8.44 23.68
CA LYS A 128 -0.23 -9.66 23.03
C LYS A 128 -1.72 -9.82 23.27
N ARG A 129 -2.17 -9.58 24.52
CA ARG A 129 -3.60 -9.66 24.88
C ARG A 129 -4.42 -8.57 24.22
N ASP A 130 -3.88 -7.36 24.11
CA ASP A 130 -4.53 -6.25 23.44
C ASP A 130 -4.65 -6.52 21.92
N TYR A 131 -3.62 -7.11 21.31
CA TYR A 131 -3.67 -7.56 19.92
C TYR A 131 -4.71 -8.64 19.70
N GLU A 132 -4.79 -9.67 20.55
CA GLU A 132 -5.78 -10.75 20.42
C GLU A 132 -7.22 -10.23 20.57
N ARG A 133 -7.46 -9.31 21.50
CA ARG A 133 -8.77 -8.66 21.67
C ARG A 133 -9.14 -7.82 20.46
N MET A 134 -8.20 -7.00 19.98
CA MET A 134 -8.39 -6.21 18.77
C MET A 134 -8.67 -7.13 17.58
N LYS A 135 -7.89 -8.18 17.38
CA LYS A 135 -8.08 -9.18 16.32
C LYS A 135 -9.46 -9.83 16.40
N SER A 136 -9.90 -10.20 17.60
CA SER A 136 -11.22 -10.79 17.81
C SER A 136 -12.33 -9.82 17.41
N GLY A 137 -12.25 -8.55 17.81
CA GLY A 137 -13.22 -7.52 17.45
C GLY A 137 -13.28 -7.25 15.94
N VAL A 138 -12.11 -7.16 15.30
CA VAL A 138 -12.02 -7.02 13.83
C VAL A 138 -12.64 -8.22 13.14
N MET A 139 -12.36 -9.45 13.61
CA MET A 139 -12.93 -10.67 13.06
C MET A 139 -14.45 -10.78 13.23
N GLU A 140 -15.01 -10.21 14.29
CA GLU A 140 -16.47 -10.10 14.42
C GLU A 140 -17.07 -9.18 13.36
N GLU A 141 -16.47 -8.01 13.11
CA GLU A 141 -16.92 -7.11 12.05
C GLU A 141 -16.79 -7.74 10.65
N VAL A 142 -15.68 -8.43 10.39
CA VAL A 142 -15.50 -9.17 9.13
C VAL A 142 -16.61 -10.21 8.94
N ARG A 143 -16.97 -10.97 9.99
CA ARG A 143 -18.06 -11.96 9.93
C ARG A 143 -19.44 -11.34 9.76
N ARG A 144 -19.64 -10.11 10.20
CA ARG A 144 -20.90 -9.37 9.96
C ARG A 144 -21.01 -8.84 8.53
N MET A 145 -19.87 -8.44 7.97
CA MET A 145 -19.79 -7.80 6.66
C MET A 145 -19.78 -8.79 5.51
N PHE A 146 -19.11 -9.92 5.68
CA PHE A 146 -18.93 -10.92 4.64
C PHE A 146 -19.69 -12.21 4.97
N LYS A 147 -20.25 -12.83 3.94
CA LYS A 147 -20.97 -14.10 4.10
C LYS A 147 -20.02 -15.22 4.56
N PRO A 148 -20.48 -16.13 5.43
CA PRO A 148 -19.65 -17.25 5.90
C PRO A 148 -19.09 -18.11 4.77
N GLU A 149 -19.85 -18.33 3.72
CA GLU A 149 -19.42 -19.10 2.54
C GLU A 149 -18.19 -18.47 1.86
N PHE A 150 -18.11 -17.13 1.82
CA PHE A 150 -16.96 -16.40 1.26
C PHE A 150 -15.75 -16.51 2.17
N LEU A 151 -15.94 -16.29 3.47
CA LEU A 151 -14.84 -16.35 4.46
C LEU A 151 -14.21 -17.74 4.55
N ASN A 152 -15.00 -18.79 4.38
CA ASN A 152 -14.52 -20.18 4.42
C ASN A 152 -13.66 -20.58 3.19
N ARG A 153 -13.61 -19.74 2.16
CA ARG A 153 -12.77 -19.95 0.96
C ARG A 153 -11.46 -19.17 1.00
N ILE A 154 -11.28 -18.35 2.02
CA ILE A 154 -10.06 -17.58 2.23
C ILE A 154 -9.09 -18.43 3.03
N ASP A 155 -7.89 -18.66 2.49
CA ASP A 155 -6.85 -19.47 3.14
C ASP A 155 -6.33 -18.81 4.42
N GLU A 156 -6.11 -17.48 4.41
CA GLU A 156 -5.55 -16.75 5.53
C GLU A 156 -6.12 -15.34 5.64
N ILE A 157 -6.47 -14.92 6.86
CA ILE A 157 -6.88 -13.56 7.18
C ILE A 157 -5.86 -12.93 8.12
N MET A 158 -5.15 -11.92 7.63
CA MET A 158 -4.17 -11.15 8.39
C MET A 158 -4.77 -9.85 8.89
N VAL A 159 -4.70 -9.62 10.21
CA VAL A 159 -5.14 -8.37 10.83
C VAL A 159 -3.91 -7.54 11.17
N PHE A 160 -3.83 -6.33 10.61
CA PHE A 160 -2.76 -5.39 10.88
C PHE A 160 -3.10 -4.55 12.11
N HIS A 161 -2.12 -4.33 12.97
CA HIS A 161 -2.26 -3.44 14.12
C HIS A 161 -1.84 -2.00 13.77
N SER A 162 -2.26 -1.06 14.63
CA SER A 162 -1.84 0.34 14.51
C SER A 162 -0.31 0.47 14.58
N LEU A 163 0.21 1.45 13.87
CA LEU A 163 1.64 1.74 13.89
C LEU A 163 2.03 2.42 15.19
N ASN A 164 3.02 1.87 15.89
CA ASN A 164 3.67 2.52 17.02
C ASN A 164 4.75 3.51 16.55
N LYS A 165 5.27 4.34 17.46
CA LYS A 165 6.30 5.35 17.16
C LYS A 165 7.57 4.74 16.54
N GLU A 166 7.97 3.55 16.97
CA GLU A 166 9.15 2.88 16.42
C GLU A 166 8.94 2.46 14.96
N ASN A 167 7.76 1.92 14.65
CA ASN A 167 7.40 1.54 13.28
C ASN A 167 7.33 2.74 12.36
N ILE A 168 6.77 3.87 12.84
CA ILE A 168 6.74 5.12 12.09
C ILE A 168 8.15 5.60 11.78
N ARG A 169 9.06 5.56 12.76
CA ARG A 169 10.47 5.93 12.59
C ARG A 169 11.18 5.04 11.55
N LYS A 170 10.89 3.75 11.53
CA LYS A 170 11.38 2.81 10.50
C LYS A 170 10.85 3.17 9.12
N ILE A 171 9.55 3.49 9.01
CA ILE A 171 8.92 3.90 7.75
C ILE A 171 9.55 5.21 7.23
N VAL A 172 9.70 6.22 8.09
CA VAL A 172 10.40 7.47 7.73
C VAL A 172 11.80 7.18 7.21
N THR A 173 12.52 6.29 7.87
CA THR A 173 13.89 5.92 7.45
C THR A 173 13.91 5.29 6.05
N ILE A 174 12.94 4.41 5.73
CA ILE A 174 12.82 3.79 4.41
C ILE A 174 12.48 4.84 3.34
N LEU A 175 11.51 5.74 3.63
CA LEU A 175 11.11 6.79 2.70
C LEU A 175 12.26 7.76 2.41
N LEU A 176 13.02 8.14 3.45
CA LEU A 176 14.19 9.02 3.30
C LEU A 176 15.32 8.35 2.54
N LYS A 177 15.58 7.06 2.73
CA LYS A 177 16.56 6.33 1.92
C LYS A 177 16.21 6.34 0.43
N ASN A 178 14.92 6.26 0.08
CA ASN A 178 14.48 6.37 -1.30
C ASN A 178 14.70 7.77 -1.86
N LEU A 179 14.50 8.81 -1.03
CA LEU A 179 14.81 10.20 -1.40
C LEU A 179 16.32 10.41 -1.56
N GLU A 180 17.13 9.93 -0.62
CA GLU A 180 18.61 9.98 -0.67
C GLU A 180 19.11 9.38 -1.99
N LYS A 181 18.58 8.20 -2.37
CA LYS A 181 18.92 7.52 -3.62
C LYS A 181 18.53 8.36 -4.85
N ARG A 182 17.32 8.93 -4.88
CA ARG A 182 16.88 9.80 -5.98
C ARG A 182 17.74 11.05 -6.12
N CYS A 183 18.06 11.70 -5.01
CA CYS A 183 18.95 12.87 -5.02
C CYS A 183 20.32 12.55 -5.60
N GLN A 184 20.88 11.39 -5.24
CA GLN A 184 22.17 10.96 -5.75
C GLN A 184 22.12 10.61 -7.25
N GLU A 185 21.08 9.85 -7.69
CA GLU A 185 20.98 9.40 -9.08
C GLU A 185 20.56 10.48 -10.07
N GLN A 186 19.75 11.45 -9.64
CA GLN A 186 19.14 12.44 -10.54
C GLN A 186 19.78 13.83 -10.44
N LEU A 187 20.29 14.19 -9.27
CA LEU A 187 20.81 15.53 -8.99
C LEU A 187 22.29 15.54 -8.67
N ASP A 188 22.94 14.38 -8.53
CA ASP A 188 24.31 14.20 -8.06
C ASP A 188 24.55 14.87 -6.69
N ILE A 189 23.55 14.79 -5.80
CA ILE A 189 23.59 15.36 -4.45
C ILE A 189 23.58 14.22 -3.43
N ILE A 190 24.54 14.22 -2.51
CA ILE A 190 24.60 13.26 -1.40
C ILE A 190 23.78 13.82 -0.23
N LEU A 191 22.54 13.36 -0.08
CA LEU A 191 21.67 13.77 1.02
C LEU A 191 21.90 12.89 2.25
N LYS A 192 22.08 13.50 3.43
CA LYS A 192 22.22 12.81 4.73
C LYS A 192 21.24 13.40 5.73
N VAL A 193 20.32 12.57 6.27
CA VAL A 193 19.29 13.03 7.19
C VAL A 193 19.62 12.61 8.63
N THR A 194 19.72 13.57 9.54
CA THR A 194 20.02 13.32 10.95
C THR A 194 18.85 12.64 11.70
N GLY A 195 19.16 11.96 12.82
CA GLY A 195 18.13 11.32 13.65
C GLY A 195 17.06 12.31 14.14
N ALA A 196 17.48 13.50 14.57
CA ALA A 196 16.56 14.56 15.00
C ALA A 196 15.61 15.02 13.88
N ALA A 197 16.09 15.08 12.63
CA ALA A 197 15.24 15.41 11.49
C ALA A 197 14.24 14.29 11.19
N LYS A 198 14.64 13.02 11.31
CA LYS A 198 13.75 11.87 11.20
C LYS A 198 12.64 11.88 12.24
N ASP A 199 12.97 12.22 13.48
CA ASP A 199 12.01 12.31 14.58
C ASP A 199 11.01 13.46 14.35
N LEU A 200 11.51 14.63 13.94
CA LEU A 200 10.64 15.75 13.60
C LEU A 200 9.65 15.42 12.47
N ILE A 201 10.09 14.68 11.45
CA ILE A 201 9.24 14.25 10.36
C ILE A 201 8.23 13.20 10.84
N ALA A 202 8.66 12.26 11.68
CA ALA A 202 7.80 11.24 12.25
C ALA A 202 6.66 11.86 13.08
N ASP A 203 7.00 12.84 13.94
CA ASP A 203 6.01 13.54 14.77
C ASP A 203 5.07 14.43 13.92
N ALA A 204 5.59 15.07 12.88
CA ALA A 204 4.79 15.93 12.00
C ALA A 204 3.89 15.17 11.00
N GLY A 205 4.33 13.98 10.63
CA GLY A 205 3.64 13.18 9.61
C GLY A 205 2.81 12.01 10.17
N PHE A 206 2.73 11.85 11.48
CA PHE A 206 1.88 10.86 12.11
C PHE A 206 0.52 11.45 12.46
N ASP A 207 -0.53 10.78 12.02
CA ASP A 207 -1.89 11.07 12.41
C ASP A 207 -2.57 9.77 12.85
N SER A 208 -3.23 9.78 14.00
CA SER A 208 -3.90 8.60 14.55
C SER A 208 -5.00 8.05 13.63
N LYS A 209 -5.64 8.90 12.80
CA LYS A 209 -6.68 8.52 11.85
C LYS A 209 -6.13 8.05 10.51
N TYR A 210 -5.08 8.73 10.02
CA TYR A 210 -4.53 8.49 8.67
C TYR A 210 -3.25 7.66 8.68
N GLY A 211 -2.74 7.31 9.88
CA GLY A 211 -1.55 6.46 10.06
C GLY A 211 -0.29 7.10 9.47
N ALA A 212 0.41 6.36 8.63
CA ALA A 212 1.66 6.79 7.98
C ALA A 212 1.46 7.51 6.62
N ARG A 213 0.23 7.62 6.11
CA ARG A 213 -0.04 8.28 4.81
C ARG A 213 0.47 9.73 4.75
N PRO A 214 0.30 10.57 5.80
CA PRO A 214 0.80 11.94 5.77
C PRO A 214 2.32 12.07 5.80
N LEU A 215 3.07 11.01 6.14
CA LEU A 215 4.55 11.05 6.19
C LEU A 215 5.18 11.45 4.85
N ARG A 216 4.65 10.97 3.73
CA ARG A 216 5.15 11.35 2.41
C ARG A 216 5.01 12.85 2.18
N ARG A 217 3.86 13.42 2.52
CA ARG A 217 3.61 14.85 2.41
C ARG A 217 4.50 15.65 3.34
N ALA A 218 4.72 15.16 4.56
CA ALA A 218 5.65 15.80 5.50
C ALA A 218 7.10 15.79 4.98
N ILE A 219 7.57 14.71 4.36
CA ILE A 219 8.88 14.64 3.72
C ILE A 219 8.94 15.61 2.54
N GLN A 220 7.95 15.59 1.67
CA GLN A 220 7.87 16.47 0.53
C GLN A 220 7.94 17.93 0.96
N THR A 221 7.04 18.39 1.83
CA THR A 221 6.95 19.79 2.21
C THR A 221 8.16 20.25 3.03
N LYS A 222 8.70 19.41 3.92
CA LYS A 222 9.77 19.81 4.84
C LYS A 222 11.17 19.58 4.30
N ILE A 223 11.36 18.69 3.33
CA ILE A 223 12.68 18.40 2.77
C ILE A 223 12.71 18.70 1.27
N GLU A 224 11.83 18.08 0.44
CA GLU A 224 11.93 18.19 -1.01
C GLU A 224 11.69 19.63 -1.49
N ASP A 225 10.62 20.29 -1.03
CA ASP A 225 10.28 21.67 -1.42
C ASP A 225 11.31 22.69 -0.92
N GLU A 226 11.74 22.56 0.34
CA GLU A 226 12.78 23.43 0.93
C GLU A 226 14.14 23.24 0.23
N MET A 227 14.53 21.98 -0.03
CA MET A 227 15.77 21.67 -0.75
C MET A 227 15.73 22.19 -2.20
N ALA A 228 14.58 22.10 -2.87
CA ALA A 228 14.40 22.65 -4.20
C ALA A 228 14.61 24.18 -4.21
N THR A 229 14.15 24.88 -3.17
CA THR A 229 14.38 26.32 -3.03
C THR A 229 15.89 26.62 -2.85
N GLU A 230 16.60 25.87 -2.01
CA GLU A 230 18.05 26.03 -1.81
C GLU A 230 18.85 25.76 -3.10
N ILE A 231 18.40 24.80 -3.93
CA ILE A 231 19.01 24.51 -5.24
C ILE A 231 18.76 25.67 -6.23
N LEU A 232 17.51 26.18 -6.29
CA LEU A 232 17.16 27.30 -7.20
C LEU A 232 17.90 28.60 -6.83
N GLU A 233 18.14 28.83 -5.53
CA GLU A 233 18.92 29.96 -5.06
C GLU A 233 20.44 29.76 -5.19
N GLY A 234 20.88 28.60 -5.68
CA GLY A 234 22.27 28.27 -5.96
C GLY A 234 23.11 27.98 -4.69
N ARG A 235 22.46 27.75 -3.54
CA ARG A 235 23.15 27.38 -2.28
C ARG A 235 23.53 25.90 -2.24
N ILE A 236 22.78 25.04 -2.94
CA ILE A 236 23.08 23.61 -3.13
C ILE A 236 23.37 23.37 -4.60
N LYS A 237 24.46 22.69 -4.91
CA LYS A 237 24.91 22.38 -6.26
C LYS A 237 25.11 20.86 -6.45
N ALA A 238 25.18 20.42 -7.70
CA ALA A 238 25.56 19.06 -8.02
C ALA A 238 26.98 18.76 -7.49
N GLY A 239 27.17 17.59 -6.90
CA GLY A 239 28.39 17.17 -6.23
C GLY A 239 28.42 17.46 -4.73
N ASP A 240 27.51 18.27 -4.21
CA ASP A 240 27.50 18.63 -2.79
C ASP A 240 27.01 17.49 -1.88
N THR A 241 27.55 17.48 -0.66
CA THR A 241 27.02 16.69 0.45
C THR A 241 26.17 17.57 1.34
N VAL A 242 24.86 17.31 1.35
CA VAL A 242 23.87 18.09 2.10
C VAL A 242 23.42 17.33 3.34
N GLN A 243 23.59 17.93 4.51
CA GLN A 243 23.15 17.38 5.78
C GLN A 243 21.88 18.07 6.26
N VAL A 244 20.78 17.30 6.40
CA VAL A 244 19.50 17.78 6.93
C VAL A 244 19.55 17.76 8.44
N LYS A 245 19.49 18.94 9.06
CA LYS A 245 19.53 19.15 10.53
C LYS A 245 18.28 19.84 11.03
N VAL A 246 18.11 19.87 12.36
CA VAL A 246 17.00 20.55 13.04
C VAL A 246 17.54 21.61 13.98
N LYS A 247 17.00 22.82 13.90
CA LYS A 247 17.18 23.90 14.85
C LYS A 247 15.83 24.56 15.12
N ASP A 248 15.48 24.78 16.38
CA ASP A 248 14.21 25.42 16.78
C ASP A 248 12.96 24.80 16.15
N LYS A 249 12.92 23.46 16.08
CA LYS A 249 11.84 22.68 15.43
C LYS A 249 11.65 22.96 13.92
N LYS A 250 12.65 23.57 13.28
CA LYS A 250 12.69 23.78 11.82
C LYS A 250 13.83 22.97 11.22
N ILE A 251 13.61 22.48 10.01
CA ILE A 251 14.63 21.82 9.21
C ILE A 251 15.50 22.90 8.57
N TYR A 252 16.80 22.68 8.49
CA TYR A 252 17.74 23.47 7.72
C TYR A 252 18.79 22.57 7.07
N PHE A 253 19.39 23.05 6.00
CA PHE A 253 20.37 22.34 5.21
C PHE A 253 21.78 22.90 5.52
N GLU A 254 22.69 22.01 5.84
CA GLU A 254 24.11 22.34 5.98
C GLU A 254 24.84 21.71 4.81
N VAL A 255 25.34 22.53 3.92
CA VAL A 255 26.13 22.09 2.77
C VAL A 255 27.58 21.89 3.24
N LYS A 256 28.13 20.71 2.98
CA LYS A 256 29.55 20.45 3.06
C LYS A 256 30.06 20.41 1.65
N ASP A 257 30.90 21.35 1.28
CA ASP A 257 31.59 21.32 0.02
C ASP A 257 32.26 19.96 -0.15
N ALA A 258 32.14 19.39 -1.34
CA ALA A 258 32.92 18.20 -1.68
C ALA A 258 34.41 18.59 -1.48
N GLU A 259 35.07 18.05 -0.46
CA GLU A 259 36.51 18.16 -0.35
C GLU A 259 37.09 17.70 -1.70
N LYS A 260 37.75 18.64 -2.36
CA LYS A 260 38.56 18.34 -3.53
C LYS A 260 39.63 17.37 -3.05
N ALA A 261 39.40 16.06 -3.31
CA ALA A 261 40.42 15.03 -3.22
C ALA A 261 41.20 14.98 -4.53
#